data_1e77b09c8d4b22bfb221d42bbca12853
#
_entry.id   1e77b09c8d4b22bfb221d42bbca12853
#
_cell.length_a   1.000
_cell.length_b   1.000
_cell.length_c   1.000
_cell.angle_alpha   90.00
_cell.angle_beta   90.00
_cell.angle_gamma   90.00
#
_symmetry.space_group_name_H-M   'P 1'
#
loop_
_entity.id
_entity.type
_entity.pdbx_description
1 polymer ?
#
loop_
_entity_poly.entity_id
_entity_poly.type
_entity_poly.pdbx_seq_one_letter_code
_entity_poly.pdbx_strand_id
1 'polypeptide(L)'
;MAQDHHFILGVHVDNRIKRASDVQQLLTDYGCNIKTRIGLHEVTGNFCAGFGLILLEMIGETEKIEKLAEKLEKIEGVSVQRMVFEHP
;
A
#
# COMPACT_ATOMS: atom_id res chain seq x y z
N MET A 1 3.73 -3.58 -22.73
CA MET A 1 4.18 -2.18 -22.72
C MET A 1 5.21 -2.00 -21.61
N ALA A 2 6.30 -1.33 -21.92
CA ALA A 2 7.35 -1.11 -20.93
C ALA A 2 6.88 -0.12 -19.85
N GLN A 3 7.29 -0.38 -18.62
CA GLN A 3 7.04 0.49 -17.50
C GLN A 3 8.08 1.63 -17.55
N ASP A 4 7.62 2.86 -17.58
CA ASP A 4 8.51 4.03 -17.68
C ASP A 4 9.07 4.46 -16.32
N HIS A 5 8.60 3.86 -15.24
CA HIS A 5 9.02 4.23 -13.90
C HIS A 5 8.80 3.06 -12.95
N HIS A 6 9.44 3.14 -11.81
CA HIS A 6 9.13 2.27 -10.68
C HIS A 6 8.28 3.06 -9.71
N PHE A 7 7.16 2.51 -9.33
CA PHE A 7 6.22 3.19 -8.46
C PHE A 7 5.97 2.32 -7.23
N ILE A 8 6.36 2.83 -6.08
CA ILE A 8 6.21 2.11 -4.82
C ILE A 8 5.30 2.89 -3.90
N LEU A 9 4.33 2.21 -3.32
CA LEU A 9 3.48 2.78 -2.29
C LEU A 9 3.88 2.19 -0.94
N GLY A 10 4.16 3.05 0.02
CA GLY A 10 4.31 2.64 1.41
C GLY A 10 2.98 2.91 2.11
N VAL A 11 2.37 1.87 2.63
CA VAL A 11 1.07 1.97 3.30
C VAL A 11 1.29 1.69 4.77
N HIS A 12 1.14 2.72 5.59
CA HIS A 12 1.30 2.60 7.03
C HIS A 12 -0.06 2.48 7.68
N VAL A 13 -0.23 1.45 8.48
CA VAL A 13 -1.47 1.17 9.19
C VAL A 13 -1.17 1.28 10.68
N ASP A 14 -1.78 2.25 11.35
CA ASP A 14 -1.54 2.44 12.77
C ASP A 14 -2.51 1.60 13.61
N ASN A 15 -2.29 1.60 14.94
CA ASN A 15 -3.07 0.75 15.84
C ASN A 15 -4.50 1.26 16.08
N ARG A 16 -4.87 2.37 15.43
CA ARG A 16 -6.25 2.89 15.52
C ARG A 16 -7.13 2.41 14.41
N ILE A 17 -6.59 1.59 13.50
CA ILE A 17 -7.37 1.12 12.35
C ILE A 17 -8.57 0.31 12.83
N LYS A 18 -9.73 0.62 12.28
CA LYS A 18 -10.98 -0.09 12.58
C LYS A 18 -11.57 -0.79 11.37
N ARG A 19 -11.00 -0.56 10.19
CA ARG A 19 -11.52 -1.07 8.93
C ARG A 19 -10.44 -1.82 8.17
N ALA A 20 -9.78 -2.73 8.87
CA ALA A 20 -8.70 -3.52 8.27
C ALA A 20 -9.16 -4.32 7.06
N SER A 21 -10.39 -4.82 7.07
CA SER A 21 -10.94 -5.56 5.94
C SER A 21 -11.07 -4.68 4.70
N ASP A 22 -11.27 -3.37 4.87
CA ASP A 22 -11.36 -2.46 3.74
C ASP A 22 -10.01 -2.29 3.06
N VAL A 23 -8.93 -2.27 3.85
CA VAL A 23 -7.58 -2.25 3.30
C VAL A 23 -7.34 -3.48 2.45
N GLN A 24 -7.65 -4.65 2.98
CA GLN A 24 -7.45 -5.90 2.26
C GLN A 24 -8.30 -5.96 0.99
N GLN A 25 -9.54 -5.47 1.06
CA GLN A 25 -10.41 -5.46 -0.11
C GLN A 25 -9.84 -4.58 -1.22
N LEU A 26 -9.32 -3.40 -0.87
CA LEU A 26 -8.72 -2.51 -1.86
C LEU A 26 -7.50 -3.15 -2.51
N LEU A 27 -6.66 -3.82 -1.73
CA LEU A 27 -5.49 -4.49 -2.27
C LEU A 27 -5.90 -5.63 -3.22
N THR A 28 -6.99 -6.30 -2.91
CA THR A 28 -7.54 -7.33 -3.80
C THR A 28 -8.09 -6.71 -5.08
N ASP A 29 -8.85 -5.62 -4.96
CA ASP A 29 -9.47 -4.95 -6.11
C ASP A 29 -8.43 -4.43 -7.09
N TYR A 30 -7.28 -4.01 -6.59
CA TYR A 30 -6.20 -3.47 -7.41
C TYR A 30 -5.07 -4.48 -7.62
N GLY A 31 -5.36 -5.77 -7.41
CA GLY A 31 -4.34 -6.82 -7.52
C GLY A 31 -3.61 -6.87 -8.85
N CYS A 32 -4.29 -6.52 -9.94
CA CYS A 32 -3.65 -6.50 -11.26
C CYS A 32 -2.62 -5.40 -11.41
N ASN A 33 -2.65 -4.41 -10.53
CA ASN A 33 -1.69 -3.31 -10.52
C ASN A 33 -0.60 -3.47 -9.48
N ILE A 34 -0.62 -4.56 -8.73
CA ILE A 34 0.37 -4.84 -7.68
C ILE A 34 1.28 -5.96 -8.17
N LYS A 35 2.56 -5.62 -8.39
CA LYS A 35 3.56 -6.60 -8.81
C LYS A 35 4.15 -7.34 -7.61
N THR A 36 4.45 -6.60 -6.56
CA THR A 36 5.08 -7.17 -5.36
C THR A 36 4.43 -6.56 -4.14
N ARG A 37 4.20 -7.38 -3.14
CA ARG A 37 3.62 -6.96 -1.88
C ARG A 37 4.44 -7.54 -0.73
N ILE A 38 4.92 -6.67 0.16
CA ILE A 38 5.66 -7.07 1.34
C ILE A 38 4.98 -6.42 2.55
N GLY A 39 4.53 -7.26 3.48
CA GLY A 39 3.96 -6.79 4.72
C GLY A 39 4.97 -6.87 5.85
N LEU A 40 5.10 -5.79 6.61
CA LEU A 40 5.99 -5.71 7.76
C LEU A 40 5.16 -5.48 9.01
N HIS A 41 5.42 -6.26 10.05
CA HIS A 41 4.73 -6.14 11.33
C HIS A 41 5.60 -5.44 12.34
N GLU A 42 4.97 -4.61 13.16
CA GLU A 42 5.62 -4.21 14.40
C GLU A 42 5.49 -5.36 15.38
N VAL A 43 6.58 -5.68 16.06
CA VAL A 43 6.59 -6.73 17.07
C VAL A 43 6.96 -6.10 18.40
N THR A 44 6.09 -6.27 19.38
CA THR A 44 6.31 -5.72 20.71
C THR A 44 6.21 -6.86 21.71
N GLY A 45 7.31 -7.16 22.39
CA GLY A 45 7.33 -8.28 23.32
C GLY A 45 7.04 -9.60 22.61
N ASN A 46 5.96 -10.25 22.99
CA ASN A 46 5.64 -11.60 22.51
C ASN A 46 4.53 -11.66 21.48
N PHE A 47 4.09 -10.53 20.95
CA PHE A 47 2.97 -10.53 20.01
C PHE A 47 3.14 -9.42 18.98
N CYS A 48 2.48 -9.62 17.85
CA CYS A 48 2.44 -8.64 16.79
C CYS A 48 1.46 -7.56 17.15
N ALA A 49 1.84 -6.31 16.91
CA ALA A 49 0.92 -5.20 17.05
C ALA A 49 -0.13 -5.23 15.94
N GLY A 50 -1.28 -4.60 16.16
CA GLY A 50 -2.32 -4.51 15.16
C GLY A 50 -2.04 -3.52 14.05
N PHE A 51 -0.82 -3.00 13.94
CA PHE A 51 -0.41 -2.01 12.95
C PHE A 51 0.89 -2.45 12.28
N GLY A 52 1.22 -1.84 11.18
CA GLY A 52 2.43 -2.19 10.46
C GLY A 52 2.59 -1.40 9.18
N LEU A 53 3.50 -1.85 8.37
CA LEU A 53 3.84 -1.22 7.10
C LEU A 53 3.70 -2.24 5.98
N ILE A 54 3.07 -1.82 4.89
CA ILE A 54 2.97 -2.64 3.68
C ILE A 54 3.65 -1.88 2.57
N LEU A 55 4.54 -2.56 1.86
CA LEU A 55 5.20 -1.98 0.68
C LEU A 55 4.62 -2.64 -0.56
N LEU A 56 4.21 -1.82 -1.51
CA LEU A 56 3.60 -2.28 -2.75
C LEU A 56 4.41 -1.76 -3.93
N GLU A 57 4.91 -2.67 -4.74
CA GLU A 57 5.48 -2.28 -6.03
C GLU A 57 4.36 -2.31 -7.05
N MET A 58 4.07 -1.16 -7.64
CA MET A 58 2.90 -0.99 -8.49
C MET A 58 3.29 -1.01 -9.96
N ILE A 59 2.38 -1.51 -10.79
CA ILE A 59 2.53 -1.52 -12.24
C ILE A 59 1.25 -1.02 -12.89
N GLY A 60 1.36 -0.60 -14.13
CA GLY A 60 0.23 -0.15 -14.91
C GLY A 60 0.09 1.36 -14.91
N GLU A 61 -1.11 1.81 -15.16
CA GLU A 61 -1.39 3.24 -15.31
C GLU A 61 -1.27 3.99 -14.00
N THR A 62 -0.56 5.11 -14.04
CA THR A 62 -0.38 5.99 -12.88
C THR A 62 -1.71 6.41 -12.29
N GLU A 63 -2.71 6.66 -13.13
CA GLU A 63 -4.05 7.01 -12.66
C GLU A 63 -4.64 5.99 -11.70
N LYS A 64 -4.51 4.71 -12.04
CA LYS A 64 -5.04 3.64 -11.20
C LYS A 64 -4.26 3.50 -9.91
N ILE A 65 -2.95 3.67 -9.98
CA ILE A 65 -2.09 3.64 -8.80
C ILE A 65 -2.47 4.76 -7.84
N GLU A 66 -2.65 5.97 -8.35
CA GLU A 66 -3.05 7.11 -7.52
C GLU A 66 -4.45 6.93 -6.95
N LYS A 67 -5.36 6.31 -7.69
CA LYS A 67 -6.68 6.00 -7.16
C LYS A 67 -6.63 5.06 -5.98
N LEU A 68 -5.81 4.04 -6.06
CA LEU A 68 -5.61 3.13 -4.92
C LEU A 68 -5.07 3.90 -3.72
N ALA A 69 -4.04 4.71 -3.93
CA ALA A 69 -3.44 5.50 -2.86
C ALA A 69 -4.48 6.41 -2.20
N GLU A 70 -5.29 7.11 -3.00
CA GLU A 70 -6.32 7.99 -2.47
C GLU A 70 -7.37 7.24 -1.66
N LYS A 71 -7.81 6.09 -2.14
CA LYS A 71 -8.80 5.28 -1.43
C LYS A 71 -8.25 4.76 -0.12
N LEU A 72 -6.99 4.35 -0.10
CA LEU A 72 -6.35 3.91 1.14
C LEU A 72 -6.23 5.05 2.14
N GLU A 73 -5.85 6.24 1.68
CA GLU A 73 -5.69 7.40 2.55
C GLU A 73 -6.99 7.84 3.22
N LYS A 74 -8.13 7.48 2.66
CA LYS A 74 -9.43 7.80 3.24
C LYS A 74 -9.82 6.90 4.41
N ILE A 75 -9.09 5.81 4.61
CA ILE A 75 -9.38 4.91 5.72
C ILE A 75 -8.69 5.45 6.97
N GLU A 76 -9.45 5.62 8.04
CA GLU A 76 -8.90 6.10 9.30
C GLU A 76 -7.80 5.16 9.79
N GLY A 77 -6.67 5.71 10.17
CA GLY A 77 -5.53 4.95 10.65
C GLY A 77 -4.56 4.53 9.54
N VAL A 78 -4.82 4.92 8.30
CA VAL A 78 -3.97 4.57 7.17
C VAL A 78 -3.33 5.82 6.59
N SER A 79 -2.02 5.77 6.38
CA SER A 79 -1.29 6.81 5.66
C SER A 79 -0.50 6.18 4.53
N VAL A 80 -0.33 6.92 3.45
CA VAL A 80 0.33 6.40 2.25
C VAL A 80 1.41 7.39 1.83
N GLN A 81 2.57 6.85 1.48
CA GLN A 81 3.64 7.62 0.87
C GLN A 81 4.03 6.97 -0.44
N ARG A 82 4.53 7.78 -1.36
CA ARG A 82 4.87 7.36 -2.71
C ARG A 82 6.36 7.51 -2.93
N MET A 83 6.92 6.54 -3.63
CA MET A 83 8.31 6.59 -4.07
C MET A 83 8.31 6.28 -5.56
N VAL A 84 8.67 7.26 -6.37
CA VAL A 84 8.62 7.14 -7.83
C VAL A 84 10.00 7.36 -8.40
N PHE A 85 10.48 6.39 -9.17
CA PHE A 85 11.75 6.48 -9.90
C PHE A 85 11.43 6.46 -11.38
N GLU A 86 11.72 7.52 -12.07
CA GLU A 86 11.50 7.59 -13.50
C GLU A 86 12.72 7.11 -14.26
N HIS A 87 12.47 6.37 -15.32
CA HIS A 87 13.54 5.92 -16.20
C HIS A 87 13.85 7.01 -17.22
N PRO A 88 15.15 7.20 -17.56
CA PRO A 88 15.52 8.16 -18.59
C PRO A 88 15.02 7.75 -19.97
#